data_071c6e5d5f172b24b25435d240577b21
#
_entry.id   071c6e5d5f172b24b25435d240577b21
#
_cell.length_a   1.000
_cell.length_b   1.000
_cell.length_c   1.000
_cell.angle_alpha   90.00
_cell.angle_beta   90.00
_cell.angle_gamma   90.00
#
_symmetry.space_group_name_H-M   'P 1'
#
loop_
_entity.id
_entity.type
_entity.pdbx_description
1 polymer ?
#
loop_
_entity_poly.entity_id
_entity_poly.type
_entity_poly.pdbx_seq_one_letter_code
_entity_poly.pdbx_strand_id
1 'polypeptide(L)'
;MKRLLLSTVLVLSAGPASAEWMSFGESGAGTTVYADPTTKSRDGDQVNMWVLFDFKTAQAKADVLYLSAKAHMKYDCAKPRYEGLTVIYVSGNMGNGNILDRSSAKSMWLRISPGTLDHDLWKLACDKR
;
A
#
# COMPACT_ATOMS: atom_id res chain seq x y z
N MET A 1 47.16 -34.69 2.48
CA MET A 1 46.74 -33.31 2.19
C MET A 1 45.24 -33.21 2.43
N LYS A 2 44.89 -32.53 3.46
CA LYS A 2 43.46 -32.28 3.77
C LYS A 2 43.01 -31.06 3.01
N ARG A 3 42.13 -31.26 2.06
CA ARG A 3 41.45 -30.14 1.40
C ARG A 3 40.29 -29.68 2.27
N LEU A 4 40.43 -28.51 2.79
CA LEU A 4 39.33 -27.82 3.42
C LEU A 4 38.33 -27.37 2.34
N LEU A 5 37.22 -28.06 2.25
CA LEU A 5 36.09 -27.60 1.50
C LEU A 5 35.39 -26.50 2.33
N LEU A 6 35.65 -25.26 1.99
CA LEU A 6 34.85 -24.16 2.49
C LEU A 6 33.50 -24.21 1.77
N SER A 7 32.53 -24.82 2.41
CA SER A 7 31.16 -24.68 1.98
C SER A 7 30.71 -23.29 2.35
N THR A 8 30.76 -22.39 1.38
CA THR A 8 30.12 -21.08 1.54
C THR A 8 28.63 -21.32 1.50
N VAL A 9 28.02 -21.40 2.67
CA VAL A 9 26.56 -21.39 2.76
C VAL A 9 26.11 -19.99 2.43
N LEU A 10 25.67 -19.80 1.21
CA LEU A 10 24.97 -18.59 0.83
C LEU A 10 23.60 -18.63 1.53
N VAL A 11 23.52 -18.00 2.68
CA VAL A 11 22.23 -17.76 3.30
C VAL A 11 21.55 -16.65 2.48
N LEU A 12 20.80 -17.06 1.48
CA LEU A 12 19.80 -16.19 0.90
C LEU A 12 18.77 -15.94 2.00
N SER A 13 18.96 -14.87 2.76
CA SER A 13 17.89 -14.35 3.54
C SER A 13 16.85 -13.77 2.60
N ALA A 14 15.96 -14.66 2.11
CA ALA A 14 14.69 -14.17 1.62
C ALA A 14 13.96 -13.57 2.81
N GLY A 15 14.34 -12.36 3.21
CA GLY A 15 13.52 -11.58 4.11
C GLY A 15 12.13 -11.46 3.51
N PRO A 16 11.05 -11.41 4.32
CA PRO A 16 9.73 -11.09 3.79
C PRO A 16 9.89 -9.82 2.96
N ALA A 17 9.30 -9.81 1.76
CA ALA A 17 9.27 -8.63 0.94
C ALA A 17 8.67 -7.51 1.80
N SER A 18 9.53 -6.73 2.46
CA SER A 18 9.09 -5.60 3.24
C SER A 18 8.60 -4.55 2.25
N ALA A 19 7.37 -4.13 2.42
CA ALA A 19 6.80 -3.05 1.65
C ALA A 19 7.66 -1.80 1.87
N GLU A 20 7.99 -1.11 0.80
CA GLU A 20 8.74 0.16 0.85
C GLU A 20 7.75 1.31 0.90
N TRP A 21 7.23 1.58 2.09
CA TRP A 21 6.23 2.61 2.30
C TRP A 21 6.87 4.01 2.25
N MET A 22 6.44 4.80 1.29
CA MET A 22 6.81 6.20 1.13
C MET A 22 5.72 7.08 1.72
N SER A 23 6.06 7.97 2.66
CA SER A 23 5.10 8.85 3.30
C SER A 23 4.65 9.98 2.37
N PHE A 24 3.33 10.21 2.34
CA PHE A 24 2.72 11.33 1.61
C PHE A 24 2.11 12.38 2.54
N GLY A 25 2.15 12.18 3.84
CA GLY A 25 1.65 13.12 4.83
C GLY A 25 0.36 12.67 5.50
N GLU A 26 -0.25 13.56 6.24
CA GLU A 26 -1.45 13.28 7.02
C GLU A 26 -2.71 13.62 6.23
N SER A 27 -3.68 12.71 6.29
CA SER A 27 -5.05 12.91 5.82
C SER A 27 -5.97 12.94 7.03
N GLY A 28 -6.49 14.10 7.37
CA GLY A 28 -7.27 14.26 8.58
C GLY A 28 -6.44 14.10 9.85
N ALA A 29 -7.06 14.22 11.01
CA ALA A 29 -6.38 14.13 12.30
C ALA A 29 -5.98 12.69 12.61
N GLY A 30 -4.67 12.43 12.66
CA GLY A 30 -4.13 11.17 13.13
C GLY A 30 -4.04 10.05 12.09
N THR A 31 -4.23 10.33 10.80
CA THR A 31 -4.03 9.35 9.73
C THR A 31 -2.83 9.75 8.88
N THR A 32 -1.82 8.91 8.81
CA THR A 32 -0.70 9.09 7.88
C THR A 32 -0.88 8.17 6.69
N VAL A 33 -0.67 8.70 5.49
CA VAL A 33 -0.85 7.95 4.25
C VAL A 33 0.51 7.64 3.63
N TYR A 34 0.69 6.41 3.22
CA TYR A 34 1.89 5.91 2.57
C TYR A 34 1.51 5.23 1.27
N ALA A 35 2.45 5.20 0.34
CA ALA A 35 2.32 4.40 -0.88
C ALA A 35 3.59 3.60 -1.11
N ASP A 36 3.45 2.47 -1.78
CA ASP A 36 4.59 1.64 -2.17
C ASP A 36 4.72 1.65 -3.70
N PRO A 37 5.58 2.52 -4.27
CA PRO A 37 5.74 2.60 -5.71
C PRO A 37 6.35 1.35 -6.33
N THR A 38 7.00 0.48 -5.54
CA THR A 38 7.56 -0.79 -6.04
C THR A 38 6.45 -1.78 -6.42
N THR A 39 5.22 -1.56 -5.95
CA THR A 39 4.06 -2.41 -6.24
C THR A 39 3.31 -2.00 -7.50
N LYS A 40 3.74 -0.95 -8.18
CA LYS A 40 3.05 -0.45 -9.36
C LYS A 40 2.98 -1.52 -10.44
N SER A 41 1.78 -1.72 -10.99
CA SER A 41 1.54 -2.60 -12.12
C SER A 41 0.68 -1.85 -13.14
N ARG A 42 1.22 -1.67 -14.34
CA ARG A 42 0.58 -0.88 -15.39
C ARG A 42 -0.07 -1.79 -16.43
N ASP A 43 -1.29 -1.44 -16.80
CA ASP A 43 -2.02 -2.03 -17.93
C ASP A 43 -2.65 -0.89 -18.74
N GLY A 44 -2.01 -0.52 -19.84
CA GLY A 44 -2.42 0.62 -20.66
C GLY A 44 -2.37 1.93 -19.86
N ASP A 45 -3.50 2.62 -19.78
CA ASP A 45 -3.64 3.86 -19.03
C ASP A 45 -3.98 3.65 -17.54
N GLN A 46 -4.04 2.40 -17.09
CA GLN A 46 -4.38 2.07 -15.71
C GLN A 46 -3.17 1.55 -14.96
N VAL A 47 -3.02 1.98 -13.71
CA VAL A 47 -1.93 1.55 -12.83
C VAL A 47 -2.51 1.14 -11.48
N ASN A 48 -2.16 -0.06 -11.04
CA ASN A 48 -2.47 -0.51 -9.69
C ASN A 48 -1.30 -0.20 -8.77
N MET A 49 -1.59 0.16 -7.53
CA MET A 49 -0.58 0.44 -6.51
C MET A 49 -1.17 0.20 -5.12
N TRP A 50 -0.34 -0.30 -4.20
CA TRP A 50 -0.72 -0.43 -2.80
C TRP A 50 -0.48 0.86 -2.05
N VAL A 51 -1.45 1.23 -1.22
CA VAL A 51 -1.46 2.40 -0.34
C VAL A 51 -1.72 1.92 1.08
N LEU A 52 -1.10 2.58 2.05
CA LEU A 52 -1.27 2.26 3.47
C LEU A 52 -1.84 3.47 4.20
N PHE A 53 -2.87 3.22 4.98
CA PHE A 53 -3.41 4.19 5.95
C PHE A 53 -2.99 3.75 7.34
N ASP A 54 -2.24 4.58 8.03
CA ASP A 54 -1.74 4.29 9.37
C ASP A 54 -2.38 5.25 10.37
N PHE A 55 -2.98 4.71 11.42
CA PHE A 55 -3.78 5.48 12.37
C PHE A 55 -3.08 5.57 13.72
N LYS A 56 -3.08 6.78 14.30
CA LYS A 56 -2.56 7.01 15.66
C LYS A 56 -3.45 6.36 16.71
N THR A 57 -4.74 6.29 16.46
CA THR A 57 -5.72 5.69 17.37
C THR A 57 -6.48 4.58 16.64
N ALA A 58 -6.84 3.54 17.39
CA ALA A 58 -7.57 2.41 16.82
C ALA A 58 -8.89 2.87 16.18
N GLN A 59 -9.13 2.37 14.98
CA GLN A 59 -10.37 2.56 14.24
C GLN A 59 -11.26 1.35 14.44
N ALA A 60 -12.56 1.52 14.31
CA ALA A 60 -13.51 0.43 14.44
C ALA A 60 -14.18 0.15 13.11
N LYS A 61 -14.24 -1.13 12.74
CA LYS A 61 -15.07 -1.64 11.66
C LYS A 61 -15.86 -2.82 12.21
N ALA A 62 -17.18 -2.66 12.36
CA ALA A 62 -18.01 -3.58 13.10
C ALA A 62 -17.40 -3.80 14.51
N ASP A 63 -17.14 -5.05 14.92
CA ASP A 63 -16.54 -5.36 16.23
C ASP A 63 -15.02 -5.44 16.21
N VAL A 64 -14.38 -5.00 15.13
CA VAL A 64 -12.94 -5.15 14.92
C VAL A 64 -12.24 -3.82 15.05
N LEU A 65 -11.20 -3.76 15.89
CA LEU A 65 -10.34 -2.59 16.03
C LEU A 65 -9.06 -2.80 15.23
N TYR A 66 -8.71 -1.82 14.40
CA TYR A 66 -7.52 -1.88 13.55
C TYR A 66 -6.70 -0.59 13.67
N LEU A 67 -5.38 -0.69 13.48
CA LEU A 67 -4.46 0.46 13.51
C LEU A 67 -3.89 0.81 12.15
N SER A 68 -4.06 -0.05 11.17
CA SER A 68 -3.70 0.27 9.79
C SER A 68 -4.57 -0.48 8.80
N ALA A 69 -4.62 0.06 7.57
CA ALA A 69 -5.32 -0.58 6.46
C ALA A 69 -4.49 -0.47 5.19
N LYS A 70 -4.32 -1.58 4.50
CA LYS A 70 -3.67 -1.62 3.19
C LYS A 70 -4.73 -1.64 2.10
N ALA A 71 -4.66 -0.71 1.18
CA ALA A 71 -5.62 -0.61 0.09
C ALA A 71 -4.93 -0.84 -1.26
N HIS A 72 -5.48 -1.76 -2.04
CA HIS A 72 -5.06 -1.94 -3.43
C HIS A 72 -5.90 -1.01 -4.28
N MET A 73 -5.25 -0.05 -4.93
CA MET A 73 -5.89 1.03 -5.66
C MET A 73 -5.58 0.92 -7.15
N LYS A 74 -6.55 1.31 -7.96
CA LYS A 74 -6.38 1.44 -9.40
C LYS A 74 -6.52 2.91 -9.77
N TYR A 75 -5.54 3.44 -10.49
CA TYR A 75 -5.51 4.82 -10.98
C TYR A 75 -5.66 4.85 -12.48
N ASP A 76 -6.47 5.77 -12.98
CA ASP A 76 -6.61 6.02 -14.41
C ASP A 76 -5.70 7.21 -14.78
N CYS A 77 -4.68 6.95 -15.60
CA CYS A 77 -3.72 7.97 -15.96
C CYS A 77 -4.19 8.87 -17.12
N ALA A 78 -5.25 8.48 -17.80
CA ALA A 78 -5.89 9.31 -18.82
C ALA A 78 -6.80 10.38 -18.20
N LYS A 79 -7.36 10.11 -17.01
CA LYS A 79 -8.24 11.01 -16.27
C LYS A 79 -7.91 10.93 -14.80
N PRO A 80 -7.92 12.06 -14.04
CA PRO A 80 -7.63 12.05 -12.61
C PRO A 80 -8.76 11.40 -11.82
N ARG A 81 -8.72 10.08 -11.72
CA ARG A 81 -9.70 9.27 -10.98
C ARG A 81 -9.06 7.98 -10.49
N TYR A 82 -9.65 7.41 -9.47
CA TYR A 82 -9.20 6.13 -8.90
C TYR A 82 -10.38 5.24 -8.54
N GLU A 83 -10.08 3.98 -8.36
CA GLU A 83 -11.02 2.94 -7.94
C GLU A 83 -10.34 2.08 -6.87
N GLY A 84 -11.01 1.86 -5.75
CA GLY A 84 -10.56 0.93 -4.75
C GLY A 84 -10.86 -0.50 -5.17
N LEU A 85 -9.87 -1.39 -5.06
CA LEU A 85 -10.03 -2.81 -5.40
C LEU A 85 -10.24 -3.65 -4.15
N THR A 86 -9.31 -3.55 -3.20
CA THR A 86 -9.31 -4.36 -1.98
C THR A 86 -8.79 -3.52 -0.83
N VAL A 87 -9.37 -3.71 0.36
CA VAL A 87 -8.86 -3.14 1.60
C VAL A 87 -8.61 -4.27 2.59
N ILE A 88 -7.43 -4.26 3.20
CA ILE A 88 -7.00 -5.23 4.21
C ILE A 88 -6.82 -4.49 5.52
N TYR A 89 -7.61 -4.85 6.53
CA TYR A 89 -7.56 -4.25 7.86
C TYR A 89 -6.61 -5.04 8.74
N VAL A 90 -5.69 -4.34 9.41
CA VAL A 90 -4.58 -4.94 10.16
C VAL A 90 -4.57 -4.44 11.59
N SER A 91 -4.28 -5.33 12.54
CA SER A 91 -4.34 -5.03 13.97
C SER A 91 -3.31 -4.01 14.43
N GLY A 92 -2.12 -4.00 13.84
CA GLY A 92 -1.02 -3.12 14.24
C GLY A 92 -0.81 -1.97 13.28
N ASN A 93 0.12 -1.09 13.64
CA ASN A 93 0.53 0.02 12.79
C ASN A 93 1.38 -0.47 11.61
N MET A 94 1.44 0.32 10.55
CA MET A 94 2.29 0.12 9.38
C MET A 94 2.06 -1.21 8.66
N GLY A 95 0.83 -1.72 8.70
CA GLY A 95 0.48 -2.97 8.06
C GLY A 95 1.03 -4.21 8.75
N ASN A 96 1.52 -4.06 9.99
CA ASN A 96 2.08 -5.16 10.78
C ASN A 96 1.03 -5.73 11.73
N GLY A 97 1.13 -7.02 12.00
CA GLY A 97 0.21 -7.71 12.90
C GLY A 97 -0.71 -8.65 12.16
N ASN A 98 -1.87 -8.91 12.75
CA ASN A 98 -2.83 -9.86 12.22
C ASN A 98 -3.77 -9.20 11.21
N ILE A 99 -4.05 -9.90 10.12
CA ILE A 99 -5.10 -9.49 9.20
C ILE A 99 -6.44 -9.80 9.88
N LEU A 100 -7.23 -8.75 10.08
CA LEU A 100 -8.50 -8.83 10.81
C LEU A 100 -9.69 -9.02 9.86
N ASP A 101 -9.62 -8.39 8.68
CA ASP A 101 -10.69 -8.45 7.69
C ASP A 101 -10.16 -8.02 6.32
N ARG A 102 -10.87 -8.44 5.29
CA ARG A 102 -10.63 -8.03 3.90
C ARG A 102 -11.96 -7.65 3.30
N SER A 103 -12.00 -6.52 2.61
CA SER A 103 -13.18 -6.13 1.85
C SER A 103 -12.81 -5.82 0.42
N SER A 104 -13.65 -6.27 -0.51
CA SER A 104 -13.57 -5.84 -1.89
C SER A 104 -14.41 -4.57 -2.03
N ALA A 105 -13.84 -3.52 -2.58
CA ALA A 105 -14.60 -2.31 -2.87
C ALA A 105 -15.55 -2.57 -4.05
N LYS A 106 -16.68 -1.88 -4.04
CA LYS A 106 -17.55 -1.85 -5.23
C LYS A 106 -16.80 -1.11 -6.32
N SER A 107 -16.80 -1.66 -7.52
CA SER A 107 -16.19 -1.04 -8.70
C SER A 107 -16.85 0.31 -8.95
N MET A 108 -16.18 1.40 -8.56
CA MET A 108 -16.65 2.76 -8.72
C MET A 108 -15.46 3.71 -8.90
N TRP A 109 -15.43 4.39 -10.01
CA TRP A 109 -14.43 5.42 -10.25
C TRP A 109 -14.79 6.70 -9.48
N LEU A 110 -13.84 7.18 -8.69
CA LEU A 110 -13.96 8.42 -7.93
C LEU A 110 -13.04 9.47 -8.51
N ARG A 111 -13.57 10.67 -8.74
CA ARG A 111 -12.79 11.79 -9.28
C ARG A 111 -11.79 12.30 -8.24
N ILE A 112 -10.61 12.65 -8.70
CA ILE A 112 -9.55 13.22 -7.89
C ILE A 112 -9.50 14.73 -8.12
N SER A 113 -9.61 15.51 -7.05
CA SER A 113 -9.50 16.97 -7.11
C SER A 113 -8.04 17.40 -7.06
N PRO A 114 -7.63 18.43 -7.84
CA PRO A 114 -6.28 18.98 -7.74
C PRO A 114 -5.95 19.49 -6.35
N GLY A 115 -4.68 19.39 -5.93
CA GLY A 115 -4.22 19.89 -4.65
C GLY A 115 -4.56 19.01 -3.45
N THR A 116 -5.06 17.81 -3.68
CA THR A 116 -5.37 16.85 -2.62
C THR A 116 -4.26 15.79 -2.50
N LEU A 117 -4.25 15.06 -1.39
CA LEU A 117 -3.35 13.93 -1.19
C LEU A 117 -3.60 12.83 -2.24
N ASP A 118 -4.86 12.59 -2.59
CA ASP A 118 -5.22 11.64 -3.64
C ASP A 118 -4.61 12.04 -4.99
N HIS A 119 -4.50 13.32 -5.25
CA HIS A 119 -3.87 13.83 -6.47
C HIS A 119 -2.36 13.54 -6.48
N ASP A 120 -1.70 13.67 -5.34
CA ASP A 120 -0.29 13.33 -5.19
C ASP A 120 -0.06 11.83 -5.39
N LEU A 121 -0.93 10.99 -4.86
CA LEU A 121 -0.89 9.54 -5.07
C LEU A 121 -1.11 9.18 -6.54
N TRP A 122 -2.03 9.84 -7.20
CA TRP A 122 -2.29 9.66 -8.63
C TRP A 122 -1.08 10.04 -9.47
N LYS A 123 -0.42 11.14 -9.16
CA LYS A 123 0.82 11.54 -9.85
C LYS A 123 1.92 10.49 -9.67
N LEU A 124 2.09 9.96 -8.45
CA LEU A 124 3.06 8.91 -8.20
C LEU A 124 2.74 7.65 -8.99
N ALA A 125 1.49 7.21 -8.96
CA ALA A 125 1.07 6.02 -9.67
C ALA A 125 1.26 6.17 -11.19
N CYS A 126 0.95 7.35 -11.72
CA CYS A 126 0.99 7.61 -13.16
C CYS A 126 2.36 8.08 -13.67
N ASP A 127 3.32 8.30 -12.79
CA ASP A 127 4.71 8.56 -13.19
C ASP A 127 5.25 7.35 -13.95
N LYS A 128 5.84 7.58 -15.11
CA LYS A 128 6.28 6.53 -16.03
C LYS A 128 7.59 5.85 -15.62
N ARG A 129 8.16 6.21 -14.49
CA ARG A 129 9.41 5.58 -14.00
C ARG A 129 9.19 4.23 -13.36
#